data_77bfd148f5794d261833fa88a1bd9d51
#
_entry.id   77bfd148f5794d261833fa88a1bd9d51
#
_cell.length_a   1.000
_cell.length_b   1.000
_cell.length_c   1.000
_cell.angle_alpha   90.00
_cell.angle_beta   90.00
_cell.angle_gamma   90.00
#
_symmetry.space_group_name_H-M   'P 1'
#
loop_
_entity.id
_entity.type
_entity.pdbx_description
1 polymer ?
#
loop_
_entity_poly.entity_id
_entity_poly.type
_entity_poly.pdbx_seq_one_letter_code
_entity_poly.pdbx_strand_id
1 'polypeptide(L)'
;MKNLIWIPVVVVGISVIWHMFNKDGRASRAVENVVENVSLSLEENSLTQQPIIIRKSMLEQKERDNREWTASNINKHPDLYLKHCGKTLVHFQDQYEAAIIEVNTTINLYRRELMDAQASITPLLGFLKEAKRALANPELGYPTKVGVFTYKDTDSLKASVFATDEKIVELEKLAQMRREQLEQLQKTHSDLIKGRDRVKKELRGLDGRIAHAKAQNLSKAVDGLNARMNALLSSIDAAQGVDGAQPGIVDDQSSTPSIDEVFSRRGIK
;
A
#
# COMPACT_ATOMS: atom_id res chain seq x y z
N MET A 1 10.03 18.77 14.39
CA MET A 1 10.89 17.98 15.30
C MET A 1 10.10 17.33 16.47
N LYS A 2 8.86 16.87 16.29
CA LYS A 2 8.05 16.23 17.36
C LYS A 2 7.78 14.73 17.14
N ASN A 3 8.16 14.14 15.99
CA ASN A 3 7.81 12.76 15.67
C ASN A 3 8.94 11.73 15.90
N LEU A 4 10.11 12.16 16.39
CA LEU A 4 11.23 11.22 16.62
C LEU A 4 11.25 10.58 18.03
N ILE A 5 10.37 11.02 18.93
CA ILE A 5 10.35 10.56 20.34
C ILE A 5 9.52 9.28 20.53
N TRP A 6 8.63 8.94 19.57
CA TRP A 6 7.74 7.77 19.69
C TRP A 6 8.39 6.43 19.28
N ILE A 7 9.39 6.46 18.42
CA ILE A 7 10.07 5.22 17.94
C ILE A 7 10.75 4.46 19.09
N PRO A 8 11.51 5.10 20.00
CA PRO A 8 12.14 4.39 21.10
C PRO A 8 11.15 3.86 22.15
N VAL A 9 9.99 4.49 22.34
CA VAL A 9 8.97 4.03 23.30
C VAL A 9 8.30 2.74 22.83
N VAL A 10 8.03 2.61 21.53
CA VAL A 10 7.46 1.39 20.94
C VAL A 10 8.46 0.23 20.99
N VAL A 11 9.74 0.48 20.69
CA VAL A 11 10.80 -0.53 20.74
C VAL A 11 11.06 -1.01 22.17
N VAL A 12 11.07 -0.13 23.16
CA VAL A 12 11.23 -0.50 24.59
C VAL A 12 10.00 -1.24 25.09
N GLY A 13 8.78 -0.85 24.70
CA GLY A 13 7.54 -1.55 25.04
C GLY A 13 7.52 -3.00 24.51
N ILE A 14 7.95 -3.20 23.29
CA ILE A 14 8.05 -4.53 22.66
C ILE A 14 9.10 -5.40 23.36
N SER A 15 10.26 -4.83 23.74
CA SER A 15 11.32 -5.58 24.47
C SER A 15 10.88 -6.06 25.85
N VAL A 16 10.08 -5.26 26.57
CA VAL A 16 9.57 -5.63 27.91
C VAL A 16 8.51 -6.72 27.81
N ILE A 17 7.62 -6.65 26.82
CA ILE A 17 6.62 -7.67 26.53
C ILE A 17 7.31 -8.98 26.09
N TRP A 18 8.34 -8.90 25.26
CA TRP A 18 9.11 -10.06 24.80
C TRP A 18 9.79 -10.81 25.96
N HIS A 19 10.31 -10.11 26.98
CA HIS A 19 10.97 -10.72 28.14
C HIS A 19 9.98 -11.38 29.12
N MET A 20 8.74 -10.91 29.20
CA MET A 20 7.70 -11.47 30.06
C MET A 20 7.04 -12.73 29.49
N PHE A 21 7.00 -12.92 28.18
CA PHE A 21 6.24 -14.01 27.54
C PHE A 21 7.09 -15.10 26.87
N ASN A 22 8.41 -15.05 27.00
CA ASN A 22 9.33 -15.95 26.26
C ASN A 22 9.48 -17.36 26.89
N LYS A 23 8.58 -17.79 27.77
CA LYS A 23 8.66 -19.14 28.35
C LYS A 23 8.15 -20.28 27.46
N ASP A 24 7.31 -20.02 26.46
CA ASP A 24 6.60 -21.06 25.70
C ASP A 24 6.72 -21.01 24.16
N GLY A 25 7.62 -20.24 23.59
CA GLY A 25 7.88 -20.23 22.14
C GLY A 25 6.68 -19.78 21.24
N ARG A 26 5.50 -19.58 21.79
CA ARG A 26 4.30 -19.13 21.05
C ARG A 26 4.23 -17.62 20.87
N ALA A 27 4.85 -16.87 21.77
CA ALA A 27 4.90 -15.41 21.70
C ALA A 27 5.79 -14.90 20.55
N SER A 28 6.79 -15.66 20.13
CA SER A 28 7.71 -15.27 19.05
C SER A 28 6.99 -15.10 17.72
N ARG A 29 6.09 -16.02 17.34
CA ARG A 29 5.34 -15.93 16.08
C ARG A 29 4.29 -14.82 16.07
N ALA A 30 3.64 -14.57 17.21
CA ALA A 30 2.66 -13.49 17.31
C ALA A 30 3.34 -12.11 17.23
N VAL A 31 4.52 -11.96 17.84
CA VAL A 31 5.30 -10.71 17.78
C VAL A 31 5.91 -10.51 16.40
N GLU A 32 6.44 -11.55 15.74
CA GLU A 32 6.90 -11.48 14.35
C GLU A 32 5.77 -11.04 13.41
N ASN A 33 4.59 -11.65 13.51
CA ASN A 33 3.44 -11.27 12.70
C ASN A 33 2.97 -9.82 12.97
N VAL A 34 3.03 -9.35 14.23
CA VAL A 34 2.67 -7.95 14.57
C VAL A 34 3.72 -6.98 14.05
N VAL A 35 5.01 -7.28 14.19
CA VAL A 35 6.10 -6.43 13.67
C VAL A 35 6.08 -6.40 12.15
N GLU A 36 5.86 -7.53 11.49
CA GLU A 36 5.73 -7.61 10.04
C GLU A 36 4.49 -6.85 9.54
N ASN A 37 3.34 -7.00 10.17
CA ASN A 37 2.12 -6.25 9.82
C ASN A 37 2.26 -4.75 10.07
N VAL A 38 2.94 -4.33 11.15
CA VAL A 38 3.19 -2.90 11.44
C VAL A 38 4.20 -2.32 10.45
N SER A 39 5.26 -3.06 10.08
CA SER A 39 6.22 -2.61 9.06
C SER A 39 5.57 -2.51 7.68
N LEU A 40 4.78 -3.50 7.28
CA LEU A 40 4.03 -3.48 6.02
C LEU A 40 3.01 -2.33 5.98
N SER A 41 2.31 -2.05 7.08
CA SER A 41 1.35 -0.94 7.14
C SER A 41 2.05 0.44 7.12
N LEU A 42 3.26 0.55 7.66
CA LEU A 42 4.07 1.78 7.60
C LEU A 42 4.63 2.01 6.19
N GLU A 43 5.10 0.97 5.51
CA GLU A 43 5.55 1.05 4.12
C GLU A 43 4.39 1.38 3.17
N GLU A 44 3.24 0.77 3.37
CA GLU A 44 2.04 1.02 2.57
C GLU A 44 1.51 2.44 2.74
N ASN A 45 1.44 2.96 3.97
CA ASN A 45 1.12 4.36 4.23
C ASN A 45 2.13 5.30 3.57
N SER A 46 3.41 4.95 3.53
CA SER A 46 4.43 5.70 2.81
C SER A 46 4.15 5.72 1.30
N LEU A 47 3.82 4.58 0.69
CA LEU A 47 3.55 4.48 -0.74
C LEU A 47 2.29 5.24 -1.17
N THR A 48 1.20 5.14 -0.41
CA THR A 48 -0.04 5.87 -0.69
C THR A 48 0.11 7.37 -0.48
N GLN A 49 1.06 7.80 0.34
CA GLN A 49 1.39 9.21 0.57
C GLN A 49 2.42 9.79 -0.40
N GLN A 50 3.01 9.02 -1.30
CA GLN A 50 4.02 9.50 -2.26
C GLN A 50 3.61 10.78 -3.02
N PRO A 51 2.38 10.91 -3.54
CA PRO A 51 1.96 12.16 -4.20
C PRO A 51 2.01 13.36 -3.26
N ILE A 52 1.66 13.18 -1.98
CA ILE A 52 1.68 14.23 -0.95
C ILE A 52 3.12 14.62 -0.60
N ILE A 53 4.01 13.63 -0.49
CA ILE A 53 5.43 13.83 -0.18
C ILE A 53 6.10 14.64 -1.28
N ILE A 54 5.89 14.26 -2.56
CA ILE A 54 6.44 14.98 -3.71
C ILE A 54 5.90 16.40 -3.74
N ARG A 55 4.60 16.59 -3.51
CA ARG A 55 4.01 17.93 -3.44
C ARG A 55 4.61 18.78 -2.32
N LYS A 56 4.80 18.23 -1.13
CA LYS A 56 5.45 18.95 -0.03
C LYS A 56 6.87 19.37 -0.41
N SER A 57 7.63 18.50 -1.05
CA SER A 57 8.95 18.82 -1.58
C SER A 57 8.91 19.95 -2.61
N MET A 58 7.89 19.96 -3.50
CA MET A 58 7.68 21.06 -4.47
C MET A 58 7.38 22.40 -3.79
N LEU A 59 6.55 22.41 -2.74
CA LEU A 59 6.24 23.62 -1.97
C LEU A 59 7.47 24.16 -1.24
N GLU A 60 8.22 23.29 -0.59
CA GLU A 60 9.46 23.67 0.10
C GLU A 60 10.52 24.21 -0.88
N GLN A 61 10.61 23.63 -2.07
CA GLN A 61 11.49 24.13 -3.11
C GLN A 61 11.05 25.52 -3.59
N LYS A 62 9.73 25.71 -3.80
CA LYS A 62 9.20 27.03 -4.15
C LYS A 62 9.49 28.09 -3.11
N GLU A 63 9.38 27.76 -1.81
CA GLU A 63 9.73 28.70 -0.73
C GLU A 63 11.23 29.06 -0.73
N ARG A 64 12.10 28.09 -1.04
CA ARG A 64 13.55 28.33 -1.24
C ARG A 64 13.78 29.25 -2.44
N ASP A 65 13.13 28.93 -3.56
CA ASP A 65 13.24 29.72 -4.79
C ASP A 65 12.78 31.16 -4.61
N ASN A 66 11.64 31.37 -3.92
CA ASN A 66 11.14 32.72 -3.62
C ASN A 66 12.11 33.57 -2.77
N ARG A 67 12.93 32.93 -1.93
CA ARG A 67 13.96 33.63 -1.13
C ARG A 67 15.19 33.96 -1.96
N GLU A 68 15.62 33.09 -2.85
CA GLU A 68 16.81 33.23 -3.67
C GLU A 68 16.53 34.07 -4.92
N TRP A 69 15.42 33.80 -5.59
CA TRP A 69 15.03 34.41 -6.86
C TRP A 69 14.01 35.53 -6.65
N THR A 70 14.48 36.65 -6.09
CA THR A 70 13.66 37.87 -6.00
C THR A 70 13.43 38.47 -7.40
N ALA A 71 12.40 39.32 -7.57
CA ALA A 71 12.12 39.98 -8.83
C ALA A 71 13.36 40.75 -9.40
N SER A 72 14.19 41.34 -8.50
CA SER A 72 15.43 41.98 -8.89
C SER A 72 16.46 41.00 -9.42
N ASN A 73 16.66 39.85 -8.78
CA ASN A 73 17.60 38.82 -9.20
C ASN A 73 17.18 38.19 -10.52
N ILE A 74 15.88 37.93 -10.69
CA ILE A 74 15.32 37.37 -11.92
C ILE A 74 15.55 38.32 -13.09
N ASN A 75 15.30 39.61 -12.89
CA ASN A 75 15.51 40.63 -13.94
C ASN A 75 16.98 40.80 -14.31
N LYS A 76 17.90 40.62 -13.36
CA LYS A 76 19.35 40.66 -13.61
C LYS A 76 19.89 39.42 -14.32
N HIS A 77 19.35 38.24 -13.99
CA HIS A 77 19.86 36.94 -14.42
C HIS A 77 18.73 35.99 -14.89
N PRO A 78 17.93 36.42 -15.88
CA PRO A 78 16.75 35.64 -16.30
C PRO A 78 17.10 34.26 -16.90
N ASP A 79 18.23 34.18 -17.65
CA ASP A 79 18.70 32.92 -18.23
C ASP A 79 19.08 31.90 -17.14
N LEU A 80 19.69 32.35 -16.04
CA LEU A 80 20.05 31.52 -14.93
C LEU A 80 18.81 31.03 -14.19
N TYR A 81 17.82 31.90 -14.01
CA TYR A 81 16.52 31.54 -13.41
C TYR A 81 15.78 30.48 -14.23
N LEU A 82 15.66 30.67 -15.56
CA LEU A 82 15.02 29.69 -16.44
C LEU A 82 15.74 28.33 -16.42
N LYS A 83 17.08 28.34 -16.40
CA LYS A 83 17.86 27.14 -16.25
C LYS A 83 17.66 26.44 -14.90
N HIS A 84 17.53 27.21 -13.82
CA HIS A 84 17.20 26.71 -12.49
C HIS A 84 15.82 26.05 -12.49
N CYS A 85 14.78 26.71 -13.01
CA CYS A 85 13.43 26.15 -13.16
C CYS A 85 13.44 24.84 -13.97
N GLY A 86 14.22 24.75 -15.04
CA GLY A 86 14.38 23.53 -15.82
C GLY A 86 14.93 22.37 -14.99
N LYS A 87 16.01 22.62 -14.23
CA LYS A 87 16.59 21.60 -13.34
C LYS A 87 15.63 21.15 -12.25
N THR A 88 14.89 22.09 -11.66
CA THR A 88 13.87 21.80 -10.65
C THR A 88 12.74 20.92 -11.21
N LEU A 89 12.26 21.23 -12.41
CA LEU A 89 11.22 20.41 -13.07
C LEU A 89 11.75 19.01 -13.41
N VAL A 90 12.97 18.86 -13.89
CA VAL A 90 13.61 17.54 -14.14
C VAL A 90 13.69 16.76 -12.83
N HIS A 91 14.14 17.37 -11.75
CA HIS A 91 14.21 16.73 -10.44
C HIS A 91 12.85 16.20 -9.97
N PHE A 92 11.77 16.98 -10.13
CA PHE A 92 10.42 16.51 -9.79
C PHE A 92 9.93 15.41 -10.73
N GLN A 93 10.25 15.48 -12.02
CA GLN A 93 9.95 14.39 -12.93
C GLN A 93 10.60 13.08 -12.45
N ASP A 94 11.87 13.12 -12.07
CA ASP A 94 12.62 11.95 -11.59
C ASP A 94 12.01 11.38 -10.29
N GLN A 95 11.56 12.26 -9.37
CA GLN A 95 10.87 11.83 -8.16
C GLN A 95 9.55 11.12 -8.48
N TYR A 96 8.74 11.65 -9.41
CA TYR A 96 7.51 10.98 -9.85
C TYR A 96 7.81 9.63 -10.51
N GLU A 97 8.82 9.54 -11.36
CA GLU A 97 9.19 8.30 -12.04
C GLU A 97 9.66 7.24 -11.05
N ALA A 98 10.48 7.60 -10.07
CA ALA A 98 10.89 6.70 -8.99
C ALA A 98 9.69 6.18 -8.19
N ALA A 99 8.79 7.07 -7.76
CA ALA A 99 7.59 6.69 -7.01
C ALA A 99 6.64 5.80 -7.85
N ILE A 100 6.49 6.05 -9.15
CA ILE A 100 5.69 5.20 -10.05
C ILE A 100 6.26 3.78 -10.12
N ILE A 101 7.58 3.63 -10.22
CA ILE A 101 8.25 2.32 -10.27
C ILE A 101 8.00 1.56 -8.96
N GLU A 102 8.17 2.22 -7.82
CA GLU A 102 8.00 1.63 -6.49
C GLU A 102 6.55 1.15 -6.28
N VAL A 103 5.56 2.02 -6.54
CA VAL A 103 4.14 1.68 -6.43
C VAL A 103 3.76 0.54 -7.39
N ASN A 104 4.25 0.56 -8.63
CA ASN A 104 3.97 -0.51 -9.60
C ASN A 104 4.57 -1.86 -9.18
N THR A 105 5.76 -1.85 -8.58
CA THR A 105 6.40 -3.06 -8.03
C THR A 105 5.54 -3.67 -6.93
N THR A 106 5.04 -2.85 -6.01
CA THR A 106 4.17 -3.28 -4.91
C THR A 106 2.81 -3.79 -5.43
N ILE A 107 2.21 -3.12 -6.42
CA ILE A 107 0.99 -3.61 -7.09
C ILE A 107 1.20 -5.02 -7.65
N ASN A 108 2.33 -5.28 -8.29
CA ASN A 108 2.63 -6.60 -8.85
C ASN A 108 2.86 -7.67 -7.77
N LEU A 109 3.48 -7.30 -6.65
CA LEU A 109 3.64 -8.18 -5.49
C LEU A 109 2.26 -8.56 -4.92
N TYR A 110 1.41 -7.59 -4.61
CA TYR A 110 0.09 -7.84 -4.01
C TYR A 110 -0.85 -8.61 -4.94
N ARG A 111 -0.73 -8.42 -6.27
CA ARG A 111 -1.45 -9.26 -7.24
C ARG A 111 -1.04 -10.73 -7.15
N ARG A 112 0.26 -11.01 -7.01
CA ARG A 112 0.74 -12.38 -6.83
C ARG A 112 0.22 -12.99 -5.54
N GLU A 113 0.35 -12.30 -4.42
CA GLU A 113 -0.14 -12.76 -3.12
C GLU A 113 -1.64 -13.04 -3.15
N LEU A 114 -2.44 -12.18 -3.81
CA LEU A 114 -3.87 -12.40 -4.00
C LEU A 114 -4.14 -13.68 -4.81
N MET A 115 -3.40 -13.89 -5.90
CA MET A 115 -3.53 -15.10 -6.71
C MET A 115 -3.13 -16.34 -5.94
N ASP A 116 -2.05 -16.30 -5.18
CA ASP A 116 -1.54 -17.42 -4.38
C ASP A 116 -2.52 -17.77 -3.26
N ALA A 117 -3.09 -16.77 -2.57
CA ALA A 117 -4.12 -16.98 -1.57
C ALA A 117 -5.36 -17.67 -2.18
N GLN A 118 -5.84 -17.19 -3.34
CA GLN A 118 -6.98 -17.79 -4.04
C GLN A 118 -6.68 -19.21 -4.53
N ALA A 119 -5.49 -19.46 -5.07
CA ALA A 119 -5.07 -20.78 -5.51
C ALA A 119 -4.98 -21.78 -4.34
N SER A 120 -4.57 -21.28 -3.15
CA SER A 120 -4.46 -22.11 -1.93
C SER A 120 -5.82 -22.51 -1.35
N ILE A 121 -6.87 -21.73 -1.55
CA ILE A 121 -8.22 -22.03 -1.06
C ILE A 121 -8.84 -23.25 -1.78
N THR A 122 -8.62 -23.38 -3.08
CA THR A 122 -9.25 -24.42 -3.89
C THR A 122 -8.99 -25.86 -3.38
N PRO A 123 -7.74 -26.28 -3.10
CA PRO A 123 -7.48 -27.62 -2.55
C PRO A 123 -8.04 -27.81 -1.15
N LEU A 124 -8.08 -26.77 -0.31
CA LEU A 124 -8.67 -26.84 1.01
C LEU A 124 -10.18 -27.07 0.96
N LEU A 125 -10.90 -26.41 0.05
CA LEU A 125 -12.31 -26.69 -0.22
C LEU A 125 -12.54 -28.11 -0.75
N GLY A 126 -11.61 -28.62 -1.56
CA GLY A 126 -11.61 -30.03 -2.01
C GLY A 126 -11.54 -30.99 -0.83
N PHE A 127 -10.59 -30.76 0.08
CA PHE A 127 -10.46 -31.53 1.32
C PHE A 127 -11.74 -31.49 2.17
N LEU A 128 -12.34 -30.32 2.39
CA LEU A 128 -13.59 -30.21 3.15
C LEU A 128 -14.75 -31.02 2.53
N LYS A 129 -14.86 -31.06 1.20
CA LYS A 129 -15.87 -31.86 0.49
C LYS A 129 -15.66 -33.37 0.72
N GLU A 130 -14.42 -33.83 0.65
CA GLU A 130 -14.07 -35.24 0.91
C GLU A 130 -14.29 -35.61 2.39
N ALA A 131 -13.86 -34.75 3.30
CA ALA A 131 -14.05 -34.93 4.74
C ALA A 131 -15.54 -35.04 5.11
N LYS A 132 -16.41 -34.19 4.53
CA LYS A 132 -17.85 -34.30 4.72
C LYS A 132 -18.38 -35.64 4.29
N ARG A 133 -17.99 -36.15 3.10
CA ARG A 133 -18.41 -37.47 2.61
C ARG A 133 -17.97 -38.58 3.53
N ALA A 134 -16.74 -38.50 4.08
CA ALA A 134 -16.25 -39.51 5.03
C ALA A 134 -17.01 -39.46 6.37
N LEU A 135 -17.32 -38.27 6.88
CA LEU A 135 -18.10 -38.11 8.13
C LEU A 135 -19.58 -38.54 7.98
N ALA A 136 -20.16 -38.38 6.78
CA ALA A 136 -21.54 -38.80 6.50
C ALA A 136 -21.71 -40.30 6.33
N ASN A 137 -20.62 -41.05 6.13
CA ASN A 137 -20.64 -42.51 5.90
C ASN A 137 -19.85 -43.25 6.99
N PRO A 138 -20.38 -43.36 8.22
CA PRO A 138 -19.68 -44.02 9.35
C PRO A 138 -19.43 -45.51 9.09
N GLU A 139 -20.16 -46.15 8.15
CA GLU A 139 -19.97 -47.54 7.77
C GLU A 139 -18.63 -47.83 7.09
N LEU A 140 -17.95 -46.76 6.57
CA LEU A 140 -16.61 -46.92 5.97
C LEU A 140 -15.54 -47.31 6.99
N GLY A 141 -15.86 -47.15 8.29
CA GLY A 141 -14.91 -47.48 9.39
C GLY A 141 -13.68 -46.61 9.41
N TYR A 142 -12.94 -46.70 10.53
CA TYR A 142 -11.62 -46.09 10.67
C TYR A 142 -10.56 -47.18 10.74
N PRO A 143 -9.34 -46.94 10.21
CA PRO A 143 -8.83 -45.67 9.65
C PRO A 143 -9.41 -45.35 8.29
N THR A 144 -9.84 -44.10 8.07
CA THR A 144 -10.34 -43.60 6.78
C THR A 144 -9.34 -42.67 6.10
N LYS A 145 -9.31 -42.68 4.77
CA LYS A 145 -8.45 -41.82 3.96
C LYS A 145 -9.25 -40.67 3.39
N VAL A 146 -8.76 -39.42 3.63
CA VAL A 146 -9.33 -38.20 3.05
C VAL A 146 -8.19 -37.41 2.42
N GLY A 147 -8.26 -37.20 1.10
CA GLY A 147 -7.14 -36.66 0.34
C GLY A 147 -5.92 -37.56 0.44
N VAL A 148 -4.80 -36.98 0.88
CA VAL A 148 -3.52 -37.68 1.08
C VAL A 148 -3.31 -38.19 2.51
N PHE A 149 -4.20 -37.84 3.45
CA PHE A 149 -4.06 -38.15 4.88
C PHE A 149 -4.95 -39.31 5.28
N THR A 150 -4.47 -40.10 6.27
CA THR A 150 -5.23 -41.19 6.89
C THR A 150 -5.57 -40.80 8.31
N TYR A 151 -6.84 -40.84 8.66
CA TYR A 151 -7.38 -40.48 9.96
C TYR A 151 -7.73 -41.72 10.77
N LYS A 152 -7.32 -41.78 12.03
CA LYS A 152 -7.51 -42.95 12.92
C LYS A 152 -8.90 -43.01 13.49
N ASP A 153 -9.57 -41.88 13.65
CA ASP A 153 -10.89 -41.73 14.27
C ASP A 153 -11.59 -40.47 13.75
N THR A 154 -12.87 -40.37 14.09
CA THR A 154 -13.75 -39.27 13.75
C THR A 154 -13.26 -37.92 14.30
N ASP A 155 -12.69 -37.92 15.51
CA ASP A 155 -12.34 -36.69 16.21
C ASP A 155 -11.10 -36.06 15.58
N SER A 156 -10.13 -36.88 15.15
CA SER A 156 -8.95 -36.38 14.38
C SER A 156 -9.35 -35.81 13.02
N LEU A 157 -10.34 -36.38 12.35
CA LEU A 157 -10.87 -35.83 11.09
C LEU A 157 -11.62 -34.52 11.34
N LYS A 158 -12.48 -34.44 12.36
CA LYS A 158 -13.17 -33.18 12.72
C LYS A 158 -12.19 -32.07 13.09
N ALA A 159 -11.15 -32.37 13.88
CA ALA A 159 -10.10 -31.39 14.21
C ALA A 159 -9.43 -30.84 12.95
N SER A 160 -9.15 -31.70 11.96
CA SER A 160 -8.58 -31.28 10.68
C SER A 160 -9.54 -30.45 9.83
N VAL A 161 -10.85 -30.72 9.89
CA VAL A 161 -11.88 -29.90 9.24
C VAL A 161 -11.90 -28.49 9.83
N PHE A 162 -11.88 -28.34 11.16
CA PHE A 162 -11.85 -27.04 11.81
C PHE A 162 -10.56 -26.26 11.47
N ALA A 163 -9.40 -26.91 11.57
CA ALA A 163 -8.12 -26.28 11.21
C ALA A 163 -8.09 -25.84 9.73
N THR A 164 -8.70 -26.63 8.83
CA THR A 164 -8.81 -26.28 7.42
C THR A 164 -9.74 -25.11 7.18
N ASP A 165 -10.89 -25.05 7.85
CA ASP A 165 -11.81 -23.91 7.75
C ASP A 165 -11.18 -22.63 8.28
N GLU A 166 -10.51 -22.69 9.44
CA GLU A 166 -9.77 -21.57 10.00
C GLU A 166 -8.71 -21.04 9.00
N LYS A 167 -7.97 -21.97 8.36
CA LYS A 167 -6.99 -21.59 7.33
C LYS A 167 -7.64 -20.94 6.11
N ILE A 168 -8.82 -21.39 5.69
CA ILE A 168 -9.55 -20.74 4.60
C ILE A 168 -9.98 -19.33 5.01
N VAL A 169 -10.48 -19.14 6.24
CA VAL A 169 -10.85 -17.81 6.77
C VAL A 169 -9.66 -16.85 6.75
N GLU A 170 -8.48 -17.30 7.18
CA GLU A 170 -7.26 -16.50 7.12
C GLU A 170 -6.90 -16.08 5.68
N LEU A 171 -6.95 -17.03 4.74
CA LEU A 171 -6.65 -16.76 3.33
C LEU A 171 -7.68 -15.83 2.68
N GLU A 172 -8.96 -15.95 3.04
CA GLU A 172 -10.02 -15.05 2.58
C GLU A 172 -9.82 -13.62 3.11
N LYS A 173 -9.47 -13.49 4.40
CA LYS A 173 -9.12 -12.18 5.00
C LYS A 173 -7.92 -11.56 4.31
N LEU A 174 -6.86 -12.33 4.08
CA LEU A 174 -5.69 -11.87 3.34
C LEU A 174 -6.06 -11.40 1.92
N ALA A 175 -6.83 -12.22 1.19
CA ALA A 175 -7.27 -11.89 -0.15
C ALA A 175 -8.11 -10.60 -0.19
N GLN A 176 -9.00 -10.40 0.79
CA GLN A 176 -9.80 -9.18 0.91
C GLN A 176 -8.92 -7.96 1.18
N MET A 177 -8.03 -8.05 2.16
CA MET A 177 -7.08 -6.98 2.48
C MET A 177 -6.24 -6.59 1.25
N ARG A 178 -5.71 -7.58 0.51
CA ARG A 178 -4.89 -7.30 -0.70
C ARG A 178 -5.71 -6.66 -1.83
N ARG A 179 -7.01 -6.94 -1.95
CA ARG A 179 -7.89 -6.25 -2.92
C ARG A 179 -8.03 -4.77 -2.58
N GLU A 180 -8.31 -4.45 -1.32
CA GLU A 180 -8.46 -3.07 -0.85
C GLU A 180 -7.17 -2.27 -1.04
N GLN A 181 -6.03 -2.87 -0.67
CA GLN A 181 -4.72 -2.28 -0.87
C GLN A 181 -4.38 -2.05 -2.35
N LEU A 182 -4.71 -3.00 -3.22
CA LEU A 182 -4.53 -2.86 -4.66
C LEU A 182 -5.35 -1.71 -5.23
N GLU A 183 -6.57 -1.51 -4.78
CA GLU A 183 -7.42 -0.40 -5.22
C GLU A 183 -6.80 0.95 -4.85
N GLN A 184 -6.33 1.10 -3.61
CA GLN A 184 -5.65 2.31 -3.13
C GLN A 184 -4.37 2.58 -3.91
N LEU A 185 -3.52 1.58 -4.10
CA LEU A 185 -2.28 1.71 -4.86
C LEU A 185 -2.50 2.03 -6.33
N GLN A 186 -3.54 1.48 -6.96
CA GLN A 186 -3.91 1.82 -8.34
C GLN A 186 -4.34 3.28 -8.47
N LYS A 187 -5.10 3.80 -7.49
CA LYS A 187 -5.46 5.22 -7.44
C LYS A 187 -4.19 6.07 -7.30
N THR A 188 -3.32 5.75 -6.36
CA THR A 188 -2.03 6.43 -6.14
C THR A 188 -1.17 6.42 -7.40
N HIS A 189 -1.04 5.27 -8.07
CA HIS A 189 -0.32 5.13 -9.33
C HIS A 189 -0.87 6.06 -10.42
N SER A 190 -2.20 6.12 -10.56
CA SER A 190 -2.85 7.03 -11.50
C SER A 190 -2.55 8.50 -11.21
N ASP A 191 -2.56 8.90 -9.94
CA ASP A 191 -2.30 10.29 -9.54
C ASP A 191 -0.83 10.67 -9.72
N LEU A 192 0.10 9.74 -9.47
CA LEU A 192 1.53 9.92 -9.77
C LEU A 192 1.78 10.12 -11.27
N ILE A 193 1.13 9.33 -12.13
CA ILE A 193 1.21 9.48 -13.59
C ILE A 193 0.70 10.86 -14.01
N LYS A 194 -0.45 11.29 -13.52
CA LYS A 194 -1.00 12.62 -13.81
C LYS A 194 -0.04 13.73 -13.36
N GLY A 195 0.56 13.60 -12.16
CA GLY A 195 1.55 14.53 -11.65
C GLY A 195 2.77 14.63 -12.56
N ARG A 196 3.37 13.50 -12.90
CA ARG A 196 4.50 13.40 -13.82
C ARG A 196 4.19 14.05 -15.17
N ASP A 197 3.02 13.75 -15.76
CA ASP A 197 2.66 14.24 -17.09
C ASP A 197 2.45 15.77 -17.10
N ARG A 198 1.96 16.34 -16.00
CA ARG A 198 1.89 17.80 -15.81
C ARG A 198 3.28 18.41 -15.77
N VAL A 199 4.22 17.84 -14.99
CA VAL A 199 5.62 18.30 -14.94
C VAL A 199 6.28 18.18 -16.31
N LYS A 200 6.11 17.06 -17.03
CA LYS A 200 6.61 16.87 -18.41
C LYS A 200 6.06 17.92 -19.37
N LYS A 201 4.78 18.26 -19.25
CA LYS A 201 4.16 19.30 -20.10
C LYS A 201 4.78 20.68 -19.84
N GLU A 202 5.01 21.03 -18.57
CA GLU A 202 5.67 22.30 -18.24
C GLU A 202 7.13 22.32 -18.70
N LEU A 203 7.86 21.20 -18.56
CA LEU A 203 9.24 21.07 -19.03
C LEU A 203 9.33 21.28 -20.57
N ARG A 204 8.47 20.62 -21.35
CA ARG A 204 8.44 20.82 -22.81
C ARG A 204 8.09 22.27 -23.20
N GLY A 205 7.19 22.91 -22.46
CA GLY A 205 6.84 24.30 -22.67
C GLY A 205 7.96 25.29 -22.30
N LEU A 206 8.90 24.88 -21.42
CA LEU A 206 9.99 25.74 -20.97
C LEU A 206 10.97 26.07 -22.09
N ASP A 207 11.36 25.11 -22.92
CA ASP A 207 12.30 25.31 -24.03
C ASP A 207 11.73 26.31 -25.05
N GLY A 208 10.45 26.18 -25.39
CA GLY A 208 9.76 27.13 -26.26
C GLY A 208 9.70 28.54 -25.66
N ARG A 209 9.54 28.67 -24.35
CA ARG A 209 9.52 29.95 -23.63
C ARG A 209 10.93 30.57 -23.56
N ILE A 210 11.95 29.76 -23.36
CA ILE A 210 13.36 30.23 -23.40
C ILE A 210 13.67 30.80 -24.79
N ALA A 211 13.28 30.11 -25.86
CA ALA A 211 13.45 30.59 -27.22
C ALA A 211 12.68 31.89 -27.49
N HIS A 212 11.43 31.98 -27.02
CA HIS A 212 10.60 33.17 -27.17
C HIS A 212 11.07 34.33 -26.29
N ALA A 213 11.54 34.05 -25.08
CA ALA A 213 12.11 35.04 -24.17
C ALA A 213 13.40 35.70 -24.71
N LYS A 214 14.22 34.92 -25.42
CA LYS A 214 15.41 35.44 -26.14
C LYS A 214 15.04 36.37 -27.29
N ALA A 215 13.84 36.21 -27.86
CA ALA A 215 13.33 37.00 -28.96
C ALA A 215 12.55 38.27 -28.55
N GLN A 216 11.91 38.23 -27.35
CA GLN A 216 11.08 39.34 -26.85
C GLN A 216 11.32 39.51 -25.33
N ASN A 217 11.58 40.77 -24.92
CA ASN A 217 11.76 41.22 -23.53
C ASN A 217 11.51 40.15 -22.42
N LEU A 218 12.59 39.66 -21.86
CA LEU A 218 12.70 38.55 -20.91
C LEU A 218 11.75 38.63 -19.70
N SER A 219 11.33 39.79 -19.25
CA SER A 219 10.47 40.04 -18.10
C SER A 219 9.10 39.32 -18.21
N LYS A 220 8.43 39.43 -19.36
CA LYS A 220 7.08 38.84 -19.57
C LYS A 220 7.08 37.31 -19.60
N ALA A 221 8.20 36.70 -20.01
CA ALA A 221 8.32 35.23 -20.03
C ALA A 221 8.48 34.63 -18.63
N VAL A 222 9.14 35.32 -17.73
CA VAL A 222 9.33 34.96 -16.34
C VAL A 222 8.03 35.04 -15.54
N ASP A 223 7.26 36.12 -15.73
CA ASP A 223 5.93 36.28 -15.08
C ASP A 223 4.96 35.16 -15.48
N GLY A 224 4.98 34.79 -16.76
CA GLY A 224 4.18 33.66 -17.26
C GLY A 224 4.61 32.30 -16.70
N LEU A 225 5.89 32.08 -16.43
CA LEU A 225 6.39 30.85 -15.81
C LEU A 225 6.00 30.75 -14.33
N ASN A 226 6.16 31.83 -13.58
CA ASN A 226 5.75 31.88 -12.18
C ASN A 226 4.25 31.64 -12.00
N ALA A 227 3.40 32.23 -12.85
CA ALA A 227 1.97 31.99 -12.84
C ALA A 227 1.62 30.53 -13.09
N ARG A 228 2.34 29.85 -13.99
CA ARG A 228 2.10 28.42 -14.29
C ARG A 228 2.65 27.47 -13.24
N MET A 229 3.78 27.77 -12.62
CA MET A 229 4.27 27.01 -11.47
C MET A 229 3.26 27.08 -10.32
N ASN A 230 2.64 28.25 -10.09
CA ASN A 230 1.55 28.41 -9.11
C ASN A 230 0.30 27.62 -9.51
N ALA A 231 -0.09 27.63 -10.78
CA ALA A 231 -1.22 26.87 -11.29
C ALA A 231 -0.96 25.34 -11.23
N LEU A 232 0.28 24.89 -11.47
CA LEU A 232 0.68 23.48 -11.30
C LEU A 232 0.47 23.04 -9.86
N LEU A 233 0.94 23.81 -8.89
CA LEU A 233 0.79 23.50 -7.46
C LEU A 233 -0.67 23.49 -7.03
N SER A 234 -1.49 24.47 -7.44
CA SER A 234 -2.92 24.53 -7.11
C SER A 234 -3.73 23.42 -7.79
N SER A 235 -3.36 22.99 -9.00
CA SER A 235 -4.04 21.88 -9.69
C SER A 235 -3.78 20.50 -9.04
N ILE A 236 -2.66 20.38 -8.30
CA ILE A 236 -2.37 19.20 -7.47
C ILE A 236 -3.25 19.21 -6.21
N ASP A 237 -3.61 20.40 -5.68
CA ASP A 237 -4.52 20.55 -4.54
C ASP A 237 -5.95 20.07 -4.81
N ALA A 238 -6.49 20.41 -5.97
CA ALA A 238 -7.87 20.09 -6.31
C ALA A 238 -8.15 18.58 -6.50
N ALA A 239 -7.09 17.78 -6.70
CA ALA A 239 -7.22 16.33 -6.94
C ALA A 239 -7.24 15.47 -5.66
N GLN A 240 -7.03 16.05 -4.47
CA GLN A 240 -6.83 15.29 -3.22
C GLN A 240 -7.90 15.51 -2.13
N GLY A 241 -9.02 16.15 -2.45
CA GLY A 241 -10.13 16.32 -1.51
C GLY A 241 -11.00 15.08 -1.41
N VAL A 242 -10.51 13.98 -0.79
CA VAL A 242 -11.39 12.88 -0.35
C VAL A 242 -10.87 12.39 1.01
N ASP A 243 -11.73 12.57 2.02
CA ASP A 243 -11.55 12.12 3.40
C ASP A 243 -11.31 10.61 3.48
N GLY A 244 -10.25 10.24 4.20
CA GLY A 244 -9.98 8.87 4.59
C GLY A 244 -10.87 8.42 5.76
N ALA A 245 -11.95 7.71 5.47
CA ALA A 245 -12.65 6.94 6.48
C ALA A 245 -11.88 5.63 6.75
N GLN A 246 -11.38 5.46 7.97
CA GLN A 246 -10.83 4.18 8.42
C GLN A 246 -11.98 3.18 8.59
N PRO A 247 -11.88 1.96 8.05
CA PRO A 247 -12.82 0.89 8.36
C PRO A 247 -12.64 0.45 9.82
N GLY A 248 -13.72 0.53 10.60
CA GLY A 248 -13.76 0.05 11.98
C GLY A 248 -13.59 -1.46 12.03
N ILE A 249 -12.68 -1.93 12.87
CA ILE A 249 -12.54 -3.35 13.22
C ILE A 249 -13.73 -3.72 14.11
N VAL A 250 -14.60 -4.60 13.62
CA VAL A 250 -15.66 -5.20 14.41
C VAL A 250 -15.09 -6.43 15.09
N ASP A 251 -14.96 -6.37 16.42
CA ASP A 251 -14.65 -7.52 17.27
C ASP A 251 -15.84 -8.47 17.27
N ASP A 252 -15.72 -9.56 16.53
CA ASP A 252 -16.68 -10.65 16.56
C ASP A 252 -16.24 -11.70 17.60
N GLN A 253 -16.95 -11.80 18.72
CA GLN A 253 -16.73 -12.81 19.74
C GLN A 253 -17.18 -14.17 19.19
N SER A 254 -16.24 -14.95 18.67
CA SER A 254 -16.52 -16.24 18.07
C SER A 254 -16.75 -17.33 19.11
N SER A 255 -17.99 -17.80 19.22
CA SER A 255 -18.27 -19.16 19.65
C SER A 255 -17.70 -20.14 18.64
N THR A 256 -17.06 -21.23 19.11
CA THR A 256 -16.51 -22.26 18.21
C THR A 256 -17.65 -22.83 17.36
N PRO A 257 -17.58 -22.71 16.03
CA PRO A 257 -18.66 -23.16 15.15
C PRO A 257 -18.83 -24.66 15.20
N SER A 258 -20.06 -25.15 15.00
CA SER A 258 -20.31 -26.59 14.84
C SER A 258 -19.79 -27.09 13.51
N ILE A 259 -19.55 -28.40 13.38
CA ILE A 259 -19.02 -29.00 12.13
C ILE A 259 -19.96 -28.75 10.94
N ASP A 260 -21.30 -28.80 11.20
CA ASP A 260 -22.31 -28.54 10.19
C ASP A 260 -22.36 -27.08 9.77
N GLU A 261 -22.07 -26.15 10.68
CA GLU A 261 -21.92 -24.73 10.36
C GLU A 261 -20.70 -24.46 9.45
N VAL A 262 -19.59 -25.17 9.67
CA VAL A 262 -18.40 -25.09 8.80
C VAL A 262 -18.78 -25.49 7.37
N PHE A 263 -19.44 -26.65 7.18
CA PHE A 263 -19.81 -27.11 5.85
C PHE A 263 -20.86 -26.21 5.20
N SER A 264 -21.85 -25.74 5.98
CA SER A 264 -22.89 -24.83 5.50
C SER A 264 -22.31 -23.50 5.01
N ARG A 265 -21.42 -22.90 5.81
CA ARG A 265 -20.71 -21.64 5.46
C ARG A 265 -19.96 -21.75 4.14
N ARG A 266 -19.40 -22.92 3.85
CA ARG A 266 -18.63 -23.17 2.62
C ARG A 266 -19.50 -23.64 1.44
N GLY A 267 -20.85 -23.67 1.61
CA GLY A 267 -21.78 -24.13 0.56
C GLY A 267 -21.57 -25.58 0.18
N ILE A 268 -20.98 -26.39 1.05
CA ILE A 268 -20.76 -27.81 0.85
C ILE A 268 -22.02 -28.55 1.30
N LYS A 269 -22.88 -28.95 0.33
CA LYS A 269 -24.13 -29.69 0.56
C LYS A 269 -23.89 -31.19 0.69
#